data_bf27819623a821b08282d478afab8a6d
#
_entry.id   bf27819623a821b08282d478afab8a6d
#
_cell.length_a   1.000
_cell.length_b   1.000
_cell.length_c   1.000
_cell.angle_alpha   90.00
_cell.angle_beta   90.00
_cell.angle_gamma   90.00
#
_symmetry.space_group_name_H-M   'P 1'
#
loop_
_entity.id
_entity.type
_entity.pdbx_description
1 polymer ?
#
loop_
_entity_poly.entity_id
_entity_poly.type
_entity_poly.pdbx_seq_one_letter_code
_entity_poly.pdbx_strand_id
1 'polypeptide(L)'
;MTLKISNAEAINLLGRQQDDSKIVHFLNQLGLSWTDLKVSDKDIMNRFKELKDYAIGINFEDIGQLRDVKFHDIGDGPYILEKITFWGYNKNFSGQANFPVDGLSFDSSIEDVIAKLGPPSKRSDDATRPIQRLREGYTLVIPWKEDPRKIRNSTYWLTDLEEKSQEFR
;
A
#
# COMPACT_ATOMS: atom_id res chain seq x y z
N MET A 1 15.86 11.14 -6.74
CA MET A 1 16.49 10.36 -5.64
C MET A 1 16.12 8.91 -5.84
N THR A 2 17.02 7.95 -5.69
CA THR A 2 16.71 6.52 -5.80
C THR A 2 16.46 5.97 -4.41
N LEU A 3 15.34 5.28 -4.22
CA LEU A 3 15.03 4.58 -2.97
C LEU A 3 16.12 3.53 -2.73
N LYS A 4 16.68 3.49 -1.51
CA LYS A 4 17.73 2.52 -1.14
C LYS A 4 17.17 1.15 -0.79
N ILE A 5 15.85 1.03 -0.63
CA ILE A 5 15.13 -0.22 -0.37
C ILE A 5 14.39 -0.64 -1.64
N SER A 6 14.41 -1.92 -1.96
CA SER A 6 13.62 -2.46 -3.08
C SER A 6 12.12 -2.44 -2.77
N ASN A 7 11.29 -2.40 -3.80
CA ASN A 7 9.84 -2.49 -3.63
C ASN A 7 9.42 -3.79 -2.93
N ALA A 8 10.12 -4.90 -3.19
CA ALA A 8 9.87 -6.18 -2.53
C ALA A 8 10.16 -6.12 -1.03
N GLU A 9 11.26 -5.46 -0.63
CA GLU A 9 11.57 -5.25 0.79
C GLU A 9 10.53 -4.36 1.46
N ALA A 10 10.08 -3.29 0.80
CA ALA A 10 9.03 -2.42 1.31
C ALA A 10 7.71 -3.19 1.54
N ILE A 11 7.30 -4.04 0.60
CA ILE A 11 6.09 -4.87 0.72
C ILE A 11 6.21 -5.86 1.90
N ASN A 12 7.40 -6.41 2.15
CA ASN A 12 7.64 -7.31 3.28
C ASN A 12 7.55 -6.62 4.67
N LEU A 13 7.38 -5.30 4.70
CA LEU A 13 7.13 -4.54 5.93
C LEU A 13 5.64 -4.45 6.30
N LEU A 14 4.73 -4.80 5.38
CA LEU A 14 3.30 -4.82 5.67
C LEU A 14 3.00 -5.70 6.89
N GLY A 15 2.12 -5.22 7.76
CA GLY A 15 1.75 -5.90 9.00
C GLY A 15 2.68 -5.66 10.19
N ARG A 16 3.80 -4.95 10.00
CA ARG A 16 4.72 -4.61 11.10
C ARG A 16 4.26 -3.37 11.82
N GLN A 17 4.52 -3.35 13.13
CA GLN A 17 4.20 -2.22 13.99
C GLN A 17 5.18 -1.05 13.76
N GLN A 18 4.76 0.14 14.09
CA GLN A 18 5.52 1.39 13.93
C GLN A 18 6.88 1.40 14.63
N ASP A 19 7.01 0.68 15.74
CA ASP A 19 8.23 0.57 16.56
C ASP A 19 9.11 -0.62 16.20
N ASP A 20 8.68 -1.47 15.24
CA ASP A 20 9.53 -2.52 14.67
C ASP A 20 10.80 -1.87 14.08
N SER A 21 11.96 -2.41 14.43
CA SER A 21 13.26 -1.87 14.00
C SER A 21 13.38 -1.75 12.47
N LYS A 22 12.72 -2.64 11.72
CA LYS A 22 12.71 -2.58 10.24
C LYS A 22 11.84 -1.43 9.73
N ILE A 23 10.72 -1.12 10.41
CA ILE A 23 9.89 0.06 10.09
C ILE A 23 10.66 1.34 10.41
N VAL A 24 11.28 1.42 11.59
CA VAL A 24 12.10 2.58 11.96
C VAL A 24 13.24 2.79 10.96
N HIS A 25 13.94 1.72 10.56
CA HIS A 25 14.98 1.79 9.55
C HIS A 25 14.44 2.25 8.19
N PHE A 26 13.31 1.71 7.76
CA PHE A 26 12.64 2.09 6.51
C PHE A 26 12.27 3.57 6.49
N LEU A 27 11.63 4.08 7.54
CA LEU A 27 11.30 5.51 7.65
C LEU A 27 12.54 6.39 7.60
N ASN A 28 13.61 6.01 8.34
CA ASN A 28 14.88 6.73 8.33
C ASN A 28 15.52 6.78 6.93
N GLN A 29 15.43 5.70 6.14
CA GLN A 29 15.91 5.69 4.75
C GLN A 29 15.12 6.64 3.84
N LEU A 30 13.87 6.89 4.17
CA LEU A 30 13.01 7.87 3.50
C LEU A 30 13.21 9.30 4.02
N GLY A 31 14.08 9.48 5.01
CA GLY A 31 14.31 10.76 5.67
C GLY A 31 13.14 11.18 6.58
N LEU A 32 12.39 10.20 7.10
CA LEU A 32 11.22 10.41 7.94
C LEU A 32 11.44 9.91 9.36
N SER A 33 10.81 10.60 10.28
CA SER A 33 10.50 10.11 11.63
C SER A 33 8.99 9.81 11.75
N TRP A 34 8.60 9.14 12.81
CA TRP A 34 7.17 8.86 13.08
C TRP A 34 6.32 10.12 13.11
N THR A 35 6.86 11.22 13.66
CA THR A 35 6.17 12.52 13.78
C THR A 35 5.95 13.24 12.45
N ASP A 36 6.65 12.82 11.37
CA ASP A 36 6.47 13.39 10.04
C ASP A 36 5.25 12.80 9.30
N LEU A 37 4.66 11.74 9.85
CA LEU A 37 3.45 11.14 9.30
C LEU A 37 2.24 11.97 9.71
N LYS A 38 1.43 12.36 8.72
CA LYS A 38 0.23 13.14 8.95
C LYS A 38 -0.85 12.29 9.59
N VAL A 39 -1.52 12.84 10.58
CA VAL A 39 -2.82 12.36 11.05
C VAL A 39 -3.88 12.93 10.13
N SER A 40 -4.84 12.12 9.73
CA SER A 40 -6.01 12.61 9.00
C SER A 40 -6.91 13.39 9.96
N ASP A 41 -7.31 14.63 9.60
CA ASP A 41 -8.27 15.41 10.40
C ASP A 41 -9.65 14.74 10.52
N LYS A 42 -9.94 13.82 9.60
CA LYS A 42 -11.21 13.07 9.52
C LYS A 42 -11.12 11.67 10.11
N ASP A 43 -9.90 11.18 10.28
CA ASP A 43 -9.62 9.80 10.66
C ASP A 43 -8.31 9.75 11.46
N ILE A 44 -8.46 9.84 12.77
CA ILE A 44 -7.32 9.82 13.72
C ILE A 44 -6.66 8.44 13.81
N MET A 45 -7.30 7.40 13.27
CA MET A 45 -6.79 6.03 13.27
C MET A 45 -5.73 5.82 12.19
N ASN A 46 -5.63 6.75 11.24
CA ASN A 46 -4.69 6.66 10.14
C ASN A 46 -3.55 7.67 10.26
N ARG A 47 -2.34 7.20 9.97
CA ARG A 47 -1.16 8.05 9.75
C ARG A 47 -0.59 7.76 8.39
N PHE A 48 -0.46 8.78 7.57
CA PHE A 48 -0.05 8.61 6.19
C PHE A 48 0.99 9.63 5.73
N LYS A 49 1.73 9.25 4.69
CA LYS A 49 2.65 10.16 3.98
C LYS A 49 2.70 9.81 2.50
N GLU A 50 2.60 10.83 1.67
CA GLU A 50 2.96 10.75 0.25
C GLU A 50 4.37 11.30 0.07
N LEU A 51 5.24 10.50 -0.48
CA LEU A 51 6.63 10.80 -0.75
C LEU A 51 6.78 11.11 -2.24
N LYS A 52 6.59 12.37 -2.60
CA LYS A 52 6.51 12.82 -3.99
C LYS A 52 7.77 12.57 -4.79
N ASP A 53 8.95 12.63 -4.14
CA ASP A 53 10.24 12.41 -4.76
C ASP A 53 10.53 10.93 -5.05
N TYR A 54 9.85 10.04 -4.34
CA TYR A 54 9.95 8.58 -4.53
C TYR A 54 8.73 7.99 -5.24
N ALA A 55 7.68 8.78 -5.42
CA ALA A 55 6.37 8.36 -5.92
C ALA A 55 5.78 7.17 -5.12
N ILE A 56 5.90 7.21 -3.79
CA ILE A 56 5.42 6.20 -2.86
C ILE A 56 4.48 6.86 -1.86
N GLY A 57 3.37 6.17 -1.57
CA GLY A 57 2.48 6.46 -0.44
C GLY A 57 2.60 5.35 0.60
N ILE A 58 2.66 5.72 1.87
CA ILE A 58 2.62 4.79 3.00
C ILE A 58 1.47 5.16 3.92
N ASN A 59 0.78 4.14 4.44
CA ASN A 59 -0.31 4.30 5.38
C ASN A 59 -0.16 3.32 6.53
N PHE A 60 -0.25 3.85 7.74
CA PHE A 60 -0.32 3.08 8.97
C PHE A 60 -1.70 3.24 9.57
N GLU A 61 -2.24 2.16 10.08
CA GLU A 61 -3.55 2.12 10.71
C GLU A 61 -3.46 1.62 12.15
N ASP A 62 -4.27 2.20 13.02
CA ASP A 62 -4.37 1.82 14.43
C ASP A 62 -4.84 0.36 14.55
N ILE A 63 -4.20 -0.41 15.43
CA ILE A 63 -4.49 -1.83 15.62
C ILE A 63 -5.94 -2.08 16.08
N GLY A 64 -6.53 -1.13 16.78
CA GLY A 64 -7.90 -1.23 17.27
C GLY A 64 -8.90 -1.29 16.12
N GLN A 65 -8.64 -0.57 15.02
CA GLN A 65 -9.46 -0.63 13.81
C GLN A 65 -9.26 -1.95 13.05
N LEU A 66 -8.00 -2.42 12.99
CA LEU A 66 -7.67 -3.60 12.19
C LEU A 66 -8.06 -4.92 12.85
N ARG A 67 -8.12 -5.00 14.18
CA ARG A 67 -8.25 -6.25 14.93
C ARG A 67 -9.38 -6.29 15.95
N ASP A 68 -10.25 -5.27 15.98
CA ASP A 68 -11.33 -5.16 16.97
C ASP A 68 -10.84 -5.46 18.41
N VAL A 69 -9.77 -4.77 18.82
CA VAL A 69 -9.16 -4.96 20.13
C VAL A 69 -10.06 -4.33 21.20
N LYS A 70 -10.60 -5.14 22.09
CA LYS A 70 -11.43 -4.66 23.19
C LYS A 70 -10.63 -3.77 24.13
N PHE A 71 -11.25 -2.69 24.63
CA PHE A 71 -10.66 -1.73 25.56
C PHE A 71 -9.46 -0.97 24.98
N HIS A 72 -9.45 -0.79 23.66
CA HIS A 72 -8.45 0.00 22.98
C HIS A 72 -9.00 1.42 22.74
N ASP A 73 -8.27 2.43 23.19
CA ASP A 73 -8.60 3.82 22.89
C ASP A 73 -8.09 4.15 21.47
N ILE A 74 -9.01 4.60 20.62
CA ILE A 74 -8.74 4.91 19.23
C ILE A 74 -7.67 6.02 19.13
N GLY A 75 -6.62 5.74 18.38
CA GLY A 75 -5.52 6.68 18.15
C GLY A 75 -4.32 6.50 19.08
N ASP A 76 -4.39 5.62 20.07
CA ASP A 76 -3.29 5.33 20.98
C ASP A 76 -2.24 4.39 20.37
N GLY A 77 -2.59 3.68 19.28
CA GLY A 77 -1.72 2.69 18.66
C GLY A 77 -1.66 1.37 19.45
N PRO A 78 -0.76 0.45 19.14
CA PRO A 78 0.25 0.60 18.09
C PRO A 78 -0.36 0.71 16.70
N TYR A 79 0.35 1.40 15.81
CA TYR A 79 0.00 1.52 14.42
C TYR A 79 0.74 0.46 13.60
N ILE A 80 0.05 -0.12 12.62
CA ILE A 80 0.58 -1.16 11.73
C ILE A 80 0.68 -0.60 10.32
N LEU A 81 1.78 -0.88 9.62
CA LEU A 81 1.89 -0.56 8.20
C LEU A 81 0.87 -1.40 7.42
N GLU A 82 -0.24 -0.76 7.05
CA GLU A 82 -1.38 -1.40 6.41
C GLU A 82 -1.26 -1.37 4.89
N LYS A 83 -0.72 -0.26 4.35
CA LYS A 83 -0.77 0.00 2.91
C LYS A 83 0.50 0.66 2.39
N ILE A 84 0.94 0.19 1.23
CA ILE A 84 1.97 0.85 0.41
C ILE A 84 1.44 1.03 -1.00
N THR A 85 1.51 2.27 -1.52
CA THR A 85 1.12 2.62 -2.88
C THR A 85 2.35 3.05 -3.67
N PHE A 86 2.54 2.48 -4.84
CA PHE A 86 3.56 2.86 -5.82
C PHE A 86 2.88 3.59 -6.97
N TRP A 87 3.36 4.79 -7.28
CA TRP A 87 2.78 5.64 -8.33
C TRP A 87 3.63 5.59 -9.58
N GLY A 88 3.03 5.27 -10.71
CA GLY A 88 3.69 5.32 -12.01
C GLY A 88 3.82 6.76 -12.49
N TYR A 89 2.72 7.33 -12.93
CA TYR A 89 2.66 8.71 -13.36
C TYR A 89 1.67 9.52 -12.55
N ASN A 90 2.17 10.56 -11.92
CA ASN A 90 1.34 11.55 -11.25
C ASN A 90 1.98 12.93 -11.44
N LYS A 91 1.24 13.86 -12.09
CA LYS A 91 1.71 15.23 -12.37
C LYS A 91 2.15 16.03 -11.12
N ASN A 92 1.71 15.59 -9.95
CA ASN A 92 2.03 16.23 -8.67
C ASN A 92 3.27 15.63 -8.01
N PHE A 93 3.90 14.61 -8.60
CA PHE A 93 5.07 13.92 -8.07
C PHE A 93 6.28 14.22 -8.96
N SER A 94 7.41 14.48 -8.32
CA SER A 94 8.69 14.68 -8.99
C SER A 94 9.40 13.37 -9.32
N GLY A 95 9.13 12.32 -8.55
CA GLY A 95 9.66 10.97 -8.74
C GLY A 95 8.72 10.06 -9.52
N GLN A 96 9.26 8.89 -9.88
CA GLN A 96 8.53 7.78 -10.44
C GLN A 96 8.97 6.50 -9.73
N ALA A 97 8.03 5.75 -9.19
CA ALA A 97 8.31 4.44 -8.63
C ALA A 97 8.50 3.41 -9.75
N ASN A 98 9.28 2.36 -9.48
CA ASN A 98 9.24 1.16 -10.31
C ASN A 98 7.97 0.37 -10.00
N PHE A 99 7.43 -0.33 -10.99
CA PHE A 99 6.34 -1.26 -10.74
C PHE A 99 6.86 -2.39 -9.83
N PRO A 100 6.12 -2.74 -8.76
CA PRO A 100 6.67 -3.63 -7.72
C PRO A 100 6.63 -5.12 -8.05
N VAL A 101 6.29 -5.49 -9.28
CA VAL A 101 6.31 -6.86 -9.78
C VAL A 101 7.32 -6.97 -10.91
N ASP A 102 8.29 -7.86 -10.77
CA ASP A 102 9.33 -8.09 -11.76
C ASP A 102 8.76 -8.46 -13.13
N GLY A 103 9.28 -7.82 -14.17
CA GLY A 103 8.85 -8.02 -15.55
C GLY A 103 7.57 -7.27 -15.94
N LEU A 104 7.00 -6.46 -15.03
CA LEU A 104 5.94 -5.52 -15.31
C LEU A 104 6.41 -4.07 -15.14
N SER A 105 5.71 -3.15 -15.79
CA SER A 105 5.90 -1.71 -15.65
C SER A 105 4.54 -1.00 -15.55
N PHE A 106 4.53 0.29 -15.25
CA PHE A 106 3.30 1.09 -15.30
C PHE A 106 2.76 1.30 -16.71
N ASP A 107 3.55 0.97 -17.73
CA ASP A 107 3.13 0.96 -19.14
C ASP A 107 2.62 -0.41 -19.62
N SER A 108 2.68 -1.45 -18.77
CA SER A 108 2.15 -2.77 -19.08
C SER A 108 0.66 -2.76 -19.30
N SER A 109 0.19 -3.56 -20.24
CA SER A 109 -1.24 -3.75 -20.47
C SER A 109 -1.91 -4.59 -19.38
N ILE A 110 -3.23 -4.58 -19.34
CA ILE A 110 -3.99 -5.45 -18.43
C ILE A 110 -3.75 -6.94 -18.76
N GLU A 111 -3.57 -7.25 -20.03
CA GLU A 111 -3.27 -8.58 -20.52
C GLU A 111 -1.91 -9.06 -20.01
N ASP A 112 -0.88 -8.19 -20.02
CA ASP A 112 0.44 -8.49 -19.47
C ASP A 112 0.37 -8.79 -17.98
N VAL A 113 -0.41 -8.00 -17.23
CA VAL A 113 -0.60 -8.21 -15.80
C VAL A 113 -1.31 -9.54 -15.53
N ILE A 114 -2.39 -9.83 -16.27
CA ILE A 114 -3.10 -11.11 -16.13
C ILE A 114 -2.23 -12.30 -16.53
N ALA A 115 -1.44 -12.16 -17.60
CA ALA A 115 -0.51 -13.20 -18.03
C ALA A 115 0.55 -13.50 -16.95
N LYS A 116 1.04 -12.45 -16.27
CA LYS A 116 2.08 -12.57 -15.22
C LYS A 116 1.56 -13.05 -13.87
N LEU A 117 0.41 -12.53 -13.44
CA LEU A 117 -0.14 -12.74 -12.09
C LEU A 117 -1.29 -13.74 -12.04
N GLY A 118 -1.78 -14.17 -13.20
CA GLY A 118 -3.01 -14.96 -13.30
C GLY A 118 -4.28 -14.08 -13.28
N PRO A 119 -5.46 -14.70 -13.39
CA PRO A 119 -6.72 -13.98 -13.35
C PRO A 119 -6.94 -13.33 -11.98
N PRO A 120 -7.54 -12.12 -11.93
CA PRO A 120 -7.80 -11.46 -10.67
C PRO A 120 -8.76 -12.27 -9.80
N SER A 121 -8.49 -12.35 -8.50
CA SER A 121 -9.32 -13.05 -7.52
C SER A 121 -10.67 -12.35 -7.31
N LYS A 122 -10.69 -11.02 -7.46
CA LYS A 122 -11.90 -10.20 -7.40
C LYS A 122 -11.77 -9.06 -8.40
N ARG A 123 -12.82 -8.82 -9.18
CA ARG A 123 -12.99 -7.59 -9.96
C ARG A 123 -14.00 -6.72 -9.25
N SER A 124 -13.75 -5.42 -9.15
CA SER A 124 -14.81 -4.50 -8.80
C SER A 124 -15.83 -4.46 -9.96
N ASP A 125 -17.07 -4.06 -9.70
CA ASP A 125 -18.11 -3.86 -10.73
C ASP A 125 -17.68 -2.86 -11.79
N ASP A 126 -16.74 -1.98 -11.45
CA ASP A 126 -15.95 -1.20 -12.38
C ASP A 126 -14.83 -2.10 -12.94
N ALA A 127 -14.99 -2.54 -14.18
CA ALA A 127 -14.08 -3.46 -14.88
C ALA A 127 -12.62 -2.96 -14.97
N THR A 128 -12.36 -1.73 -14.52
CA THR A 128 -11.06 -1.07 -14.55
C THR A 128 -10.17 -1.35 -13.33
N ARG A 129 -10.64 -2.14 -12.34
CA ARG A 129 -9.91 -2.36 -11.07
C ARG A 129 -9.80 -3.83 -10.69
N PRO A 130 -8.94 -4.62 -11.34
CA PRO A 130 -8.67 -5.99 -10.88
C PRO A 130 -7.95 -5.96 -9.53
N ILE A 131 -8.40 -6.82 -8.62
CA ILE A 131 -7.75 -7.09 -7.35
C ILE A 131 -7.14 -8.48 -7.44
N GLN A 132 -5.87 -8.60 -7.13
CA GLN A 132 -5.14 -9.86 -7.19
C GLN A 132 -4.43 -10.13 -5.86
N ARG A 133 -4.66 -11.29 -5.26
CA ARG A 133 -3.82 -11.81 -4.18
C ARG A 133 -2.49 -12.27 -4.77
N LEU A 134 -1.39 -11.70 -4.30
CA LEU A 134 -0.05 -12.13 -4.71
C LEU A 134 0.57 -13.13 -3.74
N ARG A 135 0.26 -13.01 -2.46
CA ARG A 135 0.76 -13.85 -1.38
C ARG A 135 -0.29 -13.93 -0.28
N GLU A 136 -0.14 -14.93 0.60
CA GLU A 136 -0.87 -14.98 1.86
C GLU A 136 -0.64 -13.70 2.67
N GLY A 137 -1.71 -13.04 3.09
CA GLY A 137 -1.67 -11.87 3.96
C GLY A 137 -1.79 -10.52 3.30
N TYR A 138 -1.80 -10.38 1.96
CA TYR A 138 -2.06 -9.09 1.32
C TYR A 138 -2.67 -9.16 -0.07
N THR A 139 -3.32 -8.06 -0.46
CA THR A 139 -3.96 -7.87 -1.77
C THR A 139 -3.24 -6.80 -2.57
N LEU A 140 -2.95 -7.08 -3.82
CA LEU A 140 -2.50 -6.09 -4.80
C LEU A 140 -3.71 -5.52 -5.54
N VAL A 141 -3.87 -4.22 -5.50
CA VAL A 141 -4.89 -3.46 -6.24
C VAL A 141 -4.22 -2.66 -7.35
N ILE A 142 -4.65 -2.89 -8.59
CA ILE A 142 -4.12 -2.20 -9.77
C ILE A 142 -5.26 -1.47 -10.49
N PRO A 143 -5.43 -0.16 -10.31
CA PRO A 143 -6.37 0.63 -11.08
C PRO A 143 -5.79 1.02 -12.44
N TRP A 144 -6.59 0.92 -13.50
CA TRP A 144 -6.27 1.42 -14.83
C TRP A 144 -6.97 2.74 -15.11
N LYS A 145 -6.36 3.53 -16.00
CA LYS A 145 -7.07 4.61 -16.68
C LYS A 145 -7.72 4.06 -17.96
N GLU A 146 -8.88 4.58 -18.29
CA GLU A 146 -9.61 4.18 -19.50
C GLU A 146 -8.86 4.51 -20.79
N ASP A 147 -8.09 5.64 -20.82
CA ASP A 147 -7.35 6.02 -22.02
C ASP A 147 -6.12 6.91 -21.66
N PRO A 148 -4.92 6.57 -22.12
CA PRO A 148 -4.50 5.28 -22.62
C PRO A 148 -4.52 4.23 -21.49
N ARG A 149 -4.74 2.97 -21.82
CA ARG A 149 -4.82 1.83 -20.87
C ARG A 149 -3.51 1.61 -20.10
N LYS A 150 -3.21 2.53 -19.20
CA LYS A 150 -1.99 2.54 -18.39
C LYS A 150 -2.32 2.37 -16.92
N ILE A 151 -1.48 1.62 -16.23
CA ILE A 151 -1.55 1.48 -14.79
C ILE A 151 -1.20 2.82 -14.14
N ARG A 152 -2.12 3.36 -13.34
CA ARG A 152 -1.91 4.62 -12.63
C ARG A 152 -1.03 4.44 -11.40
N ASN A 153 -1.32 3.43 -10.64
CA ASN A 153 -0.59 3.05 -9.42
C ASN A 153 -0.79 1.56 -9.14
N SER A 154 -0.02 1.05 -8.20
CA SER A 154 -0.26 -0.25 -7.60
C SER A 154 -0.25 -0.10 -6.09
N THR A 155 -1.23 -0.66 -5.41
CA THR A 155 -1.37 -0.57 -3.97
C THR A 155 -1.40 -1.97 -3.37
N TYR A 156 -0.56 -2.20 -2.36
CA TYR A 156 -0.55 -3.41 -1.56
C TYR A 156 -1.24 -3.13 -0.22
N TRP A 157 -2.22 -3.95 0.12
CA TRP A 157 -2.96 -3.90 1.38
C TRP A 157 -2.81 -5.21 2.15
N LEU A 158 -2.82 -5.12 3.46
CA LEU A 158 -2.97 -6.29 4.32
C LEU A 158 -4.37 -6.88 4.18
N THR A 159 -4.46 -8.11 3.73
CA THR A 159 -5.75 -8.79 3.46
C THR A 159 -6.27 -9.54 4.67
N ASP A 160 -5.39 -10.11 5.48
CA ASP A 160 -5.80 -10.91 6.66
C ASP A 160 -6.59 -10.12 7.69
N LEU A 161 -6.42 -8.79 7.67
CA LEU A 161 -7.14 -7.89 8.57
C LEU A 161 -8.53 -7.56 8.03
N GLU A 162 -8.69 -7.46 6.71
CA GLU A 162 -10.00 -7.26 6.08
C GLU A 162 -10.89 -8.51 6.16
N GLU A 163 -10.34 -9.69 5.97
CA GLU A 163 -11.10 -10.94 6.05
C GLU A 163 -11.64 -11.16 7.47
N LYS A 164 -10.82 -10.91 8.50
CA LYS A 164 -11.26 -11.00 9.89
C LYS A 164 -12.31 -9.97 10.26
N SER A 165 -12.24 -8.76 9.70
CA SER A 165 -13.27 -7.73 9.94
C SER A 165 -14.61 -8.05 9.29
N GLN A 166 -14.64 -8.88 8.24
CA GLN A 166 -15.87 -9.32 7.58
C GLN A 166 -16.52 -10.55 8.23
N GLU A 167 -15.73 -11.40 8.91
CA GLU A 167 -16.25 -12.52 9.69
C GLU A 167 -16.95 -12.11 10.98
N PHE A 168 -16.76 -10.86 11.44
CA PHE A 168 -17.34 -10.29 12.67
C PHE A 168 -18.49 -9.29 12.40
N ARG A 169 -18.97 -9.17 11.15
CA ARG A 169 -20.17 -8.44 10.77
C ARG A 169 -21.29 -9.42 10.46
#